data_ff7ce60c12e30ac7ed78bc0879c56f80
#
_entry.id   ff7ce60c12e30ac7ed78bc0879c56f80
#
_cell.length_a   1.000
_cell.length_b   1.000
_cell.length_c   1.000
_cell.angle_alpha   90.00
_cell.angle_beta   90.00
_cell.angle_gamma   90.00
#
_symmetry.space_group_name_H-M   'P 1'
#
loop_
_entity.id
_entity.type
_entity.pdbx_description
1 polymer ?
#
loop_
_entity_poly.entity_id
_entity_poly.type
_entity_poly.pdbx_seq_one_letter_code
_entity_poly.pdbx_strand_id
1 'polypeptide(L)'
;MTLIKSISGIRGTIGGQPGDTLNPLDIVKFTTAYATYIRRNTTNGSNKIVVGRDARISGQMVCNIVCGTLMGMGYDVVNIGLATTPTTELAVNMSNADGGIIITASHNPRQWNALKLLNNKGEFLNKAAGNEVLAIADSEDFDYADVDHVGKYTEDNSFDQKHIDSVLALQLVDVEAIKNAHFKVAVDSINSVGGVILPKLLDKLGVEYTFLNGEANGNFAHNPEPLAKNLTGIMDLIAKGGYDMGIVVDPDVDRLAFICEDGKMFGEEYTLVSVADYVLSHTPGNTVSNLSSTRALRDVTEKHGGAYSAAAVGGGNVTTKIK
;
A
#
# COMPACT_ATOMS: atom_id res chain seq x y z
N MET A 1 13.53 -7.00 -21.28
CA MET A 1 12.41 -6.05 -21.00
C MET A 1 11.77 -6.42 -19.69
N THR A 2 11.73 -5.49 -18.71
CA THR A 2 11.09 -5.67 -17.40
C THR A 2 9.95 -4.67 -17.17
N LEU A 3 9.76 -3.69 -18.07
CA LEU A 3 8.67 -2.73 -17.95
C LEU A 3 7.32 -3.42 -18.16
N ILE A 4 6.52 -3.45 -17.11
CA ILE A 4 5.19 -4.02 -17.10
C ILE A 4 4.20 -2.87 -16.97
N LYS A 5 3.40 -2.68 -18.00
CA LYS A 5 2.29 -1.73 -18.04
C LYS A 5 1.02 -2.50 -17.71
N SER A 6 0.49 -2.28 -16.52
CA SER A 6 -0.69 -3.00 -16.05
C SER A 6 -1.73 -2.05 -15.47
N ILE A 7 -2.94 -2.56 -15.29
CA ILE A 7 -4.05 -1.85 -14.67
C ILE A 7 -3.71 -1.36 -13.26
N SER A 8 -2.90 -2.15 -12.52
CA SER A 8 -2.48 -1.84 -11.16
C SER A 8 -1.28 -0.91 -11.08
N GLY A 9 -0.83 -0.36 -12.22
CA GLY A 9 0.28 0.57 -12.28
C GLY A 9 1.39 0.16 -13.25
N ILE A 10 2.40 1.00 -13.32
CA ILE A 10 3.55 0.87 -14.22
C ILE A 10 4.75 0.47 -13.37
N ARG A 11 5.29 -0.72 -13.58
CA ARG A 11 6.41 -1.25 -12.79
C ARG A 11 7.54 -1.77 -13.66
N GLY A 12 8.76 -1.71 -13.15
CA GLY A 12 9.94 -2.25 -13.83
C GLY A 12 11.18 -2.18 -12.95
N THR A 13 12.26 -2.79 -13.44
CA THR A 13 13.58 -2.58 -12.83
C THR A 13 14.07 -1.17 -13.15
N ILE A 14 14.72 -0.54 -12.19
CA ILE A 14 15.25 0.82 -12.35
C ILE A 14 16.50 0.83 -13.23
N GLY A 15 16.59 1.79 -14.13
CA GLY A 15 17.70 1.95 -15.08
C GLY A 15 17.44 1.28 -16.44
N GLY A 16 18.47 1.21 -17.29
CA GLY A 16 18.36 0.61 -18.63
C GLY A 16 17.80 1.54 -19.71
N GLN A 17 17.33 0.96 -20.80
CA GLN A 17 16.85 1.72 -21.96
C GLN A 17 15.37 2.13 -21.78
N PRO A 18 14.97 3.31 -22.30
CA PRO A 18 13.58 3.74 -22.33
C PRO A 18 12.65 2.69 -22.99
N GLY A 19 11.51 2.44 -22.36
CA GLY A 19 10.53 1.45 -22.82
C GLY A 19 10.82 0.00 -22.44
N ASP A 20 12.04 -0.34 -22.00
CA ASP A 20 12.42 -1.69 -21.57
C ASP A 20 12.35 -1.88 -20.04
N THR A 21 12.54 -0.80 -19.31
CA THR A 21 12.65 -0.77 -17.85
C THR A 21 11.98 0.50 -17.33
N LEU A 22 11.85 0.65 -16.02
CA LEU A 22 11.35 1.89 -15.43
C LEU A 22 12.52 2.89 -15.27
N ASN A 23 12.63 3.83 -16.16
CA ASN A 23 13.66 4.86 -16.19
C ASN A 23 13.05 6.28 -16.10
N PRO A 24 13.84 7.35 -15.97
CA PRO A 24 13.32 8.70 -15.81
C PRO A 24 12.36 9.16 -16.91
N LEU A 25 12.56 8.78 -18.17
CA LEU A 25 11.67 9.17 -19.27
C LEU A 25 10.32 8.46 -19.18
N ASP A 26 10.32 7.16 -18.82
CA ASP A 26 9.10 6.42 -18.59
C ASP A 26 8.33 6.97 -17.38
N ILE A 27 9.02 7.36 -16.31
CA ILE A 27 8.38 7.98 -15.14
C ILE A 27 7.69 9.28 -15.53
N VAL A 28 8.35 10.18 -16.27
CA VAL A 28 7.73 11.42 -16.78
C VAL A 28 6.51 11.07 -17.66
N LYS A 29 6.69 10.20 -18.64
CA LYS A 29 5.64 9.82 -19.60
C LYS A 29 4.36 9.33 -18.91
N PHE A 30 4.49 8.35 -18.01
CA PHE A 30 3.33 7.77 -17.34
C PHE A 30 2.73 8.67 -16.27
N THR A 31 3.54 9.50 -15.60
CA THR A 31 3.03 10.53 -14.67
C THR A 31 2.23 11.60 -15.42
N THR A 32 2.72 12.06 -16.57
CA THR A 32 2.01 13.01 -17.44
C THR A 32 0.71 12.43 -17.95
N ALA A 33 0.72 11.17 -18.42
CA ALA A 33 -0.47 10.49 -18.90
C ALA A 33 -1.53 10.34 -17.79
N TYR A 34 -1.10 9.97 -16.58
CA TYR A 34 -1.98 9.90 -15.42
C TYR A 34 -2.57 11.27 -15.06
N ALA A 35 -1.76 12.32 -15.00
CA ALA A 35 -2.22 13.68 -14.72
C ALA A 35 -3.25 14.16 -15.77
N THR A 36 -3.00 13.85 -17.05
CA THR A 36 -3.93 14.13 -18.15
C THR A 36 -5.26 13.37 -17.96
N TYR A 37 -5.19 12.08 -17.60
CA TYR A 37 -6.36 11.27 -17.31
C TYR A 37 -7.18 11.88 -16.16
N ILE A 38 -6.55 12.23 -15.04
CA ILE A 38 -7.21 12.85 -13.89
C ILE A 38 -7.91 14.16 -14.29
N ARG A 39 -7.24 15.03 -15.06
CA ARG A 39 -7.84 16.28 -15.55
C ARG A 39 -9.10 16.06 -16.36
N ARG A 40 -9.16 15.00 -17.16
CA ARG A 40 -10.31 14.69 -18.03
C ARG A 40 -11.46 14.03 -17.30
N ASN A 41 -11.18 13.29 -16.22
CA ASN A 41 -12.14 12.38 -15.61
C ASN A 41 -12.53 12.75 -14.17
N THR A 42 -11.83 13.69 -13.52
CA THR A 42 -12.12 14.06 -12.13
C THR A 42 -12.89 15.37 -12.08
N THR A 43 -14.00 15.38 -11.35
CA THR A 43 -14.87 16.54 -11.16
C THR A 43 -14.65 17.24 -9.82
N ASN A 44 -13.74 16.73 -8.98
CA ASN A 44 -13.50 17.22 -7.63
C ASN A 44 -12.96 18.65 -7.61
N GLY A 45 -12.12 18.99 -8.60
CA GLY A 45 -11.61 20.35 -8.82
C GLY A 45 -10.70 20.87 -7.73
N SER A 46 -10.09 19.99 -6.93
CA SER A 46 -9.16 20.39 -5.88
C SER A 46 -7.79 20.77 -6.42
N ASN A 47 -7.49 20.31 -7.62
CA ASN A 47 -6.20 20.43 -8.30
C ASN A 47 -5.02 19.84 -7.50
N LYS A 48 -5.27 18.86 -6.63
CA LYS A 48 -4.27 18.23 -5.77
C LYS A 48 -4.02 16.79 -6.13
N ILE A 49 -2.75 16.37 -6.08
CA ILE A 49 -2.35 14.97 -6.17
C ILE A 49 -1.48 14.63 -4.95
N VAL A 50 -1.84 13.56 -4.24
CA VAL A 50 -1.05 13.02 -3.15
C VAL A 50 0.04 12.10 -3.69
N VAL A 51 1.26 12.19 -3.15
CA VAL A 51 2.37 11.30 -3.50
C VAL A 51 2.96 10.71 -2.21
N GLY A 52 2.97 9.37 -2.12
CA GLY A 52 3.63 8.63 -1.05
C GLY A 52 4.59 7.59 -1.62
N ARG A 53 5.55 7.11 -0.82
CA ARG A 53 6.50 6.10 -1.26
C ARG A 53 6.93 5.15 -0.15
N ASP A 54 7.33 3.94 -0.53
CA ASP A 54 8.08 3.05 0.36
C ASP A 54 9.56 3.49 0.49
N ALA A 55 10.35 2.72 1.24
CA ALA A 55 11.75 3.06 1.50
C ALA A 55 12.73 2.57 0.43
N ARG A 56 12.27 2.07 -0.72
CA ARG A 56 13.17 1.62 -1.81
C ARG A 56 14.23 2.66 -2.14
N ILE A 57 15.47 2.20 -2.36
CA ILE A 57 16.64 3.06 -2.64
C ILE A 57 16.35 4.04 -3.79
N SER A 58 15.66 3.58 -4.83
CA SER A 58 15.27 4.42 -5.97
C SER A 58 14.10 5.37 -5.67
N GLY A 59 13.41 5.20 -4.52
CA GLY A 59 12.17 5.90 -4.20
C GLY A 59 12.29 7.43 -4.25
N GLN A 60 13.37 7.99 -3.69
CA GLN A 60 13.58 9.44 -3.69
C GLN A 60 13.74 10.01 -5.10
N MET A 61 14.52 9.35 -5.96
CA MET A 61 14.73 9.78 -7.35
C MET A 61 13.41 9.74 -8.12
N VAL A 62 12.64 8.64 -8.01
CA VAL A 62 11.34 8.49 -8.66
C VAL A 62 10.37 9.55 -8.15
N CYS A 63 10.31 9.78 -6.83
CA CYS A 63 9.45 10.79 -6.21
C CYS A 63 9.73 12.20 -6.73
N ASN A 64 11.00 12.60 -6.84
CA ASN A 64 11.38 13.91 -7.35
C ASN A 64 10.90 14.12 -8.79
N ILE A 65 11.01 13.10 -9.64
CA ILE A 65 10.55 13.15 -11.04
C ILE A 65 9.02 13.24 -11.08
N VAL A 66 8.32 12.41 -10.32
CA VAL A 66 6.86 12.41 -10.23
C VAL A 66 6.34 13.77 -9.78
N CYS A 67 6.86 14.27 -8.66
CA CYS A 67 6.41 15.57 -8.11
C CYS A 67 6.67 16.73 -9.08
N GLY A 68 7.87 16.81 -9.67
CA GLY A 68 8.20 17.85 -10.66
C GLY A 68 7.32 17.78 -11.90
N THR A 69 7.02 16.55 -12.38
CA THR A 69 6.14 16.35 -13.54
C THR A 69 4.70 16.78 -13.22
N LEU A 70 4.16 16.41 -12.06
CA LEU A 70 2.81 16.82 -11.63
C LEU A 70 2.69 18.34 -11.51
N MET A 71 3.70 19.00 -10.92
CA MET A 71 3.74 20.47 -10.87
C MET A 71 3.76 21.09 -12.27
N GLY A 72 4.57 20.55 -13.20
CA GLY A 72 4.60 20.99 -14.60
C GLY A 72 3.28 20.73 -15.34
N MET A 73 2.46 19.78 -14.86
CA MET A 73 1.09 19.56 -15.32
C MET A 73 0.07 20.49 -14.64
N GLY A 74 0.51 21.39 -13.73
CA GLY A 74 -0.34 22.35 -13.05
C GLY A 74 -1.05 21.80 -11.79
N TYR A 75 -0.66 20.62 -11.28
CA TYR A 75 -1.23 20.09 -10.04
C TYR A 75 -0.43 20.53 -8.82
N ASP A 76 -1.15 20.90 -7.76
CA ASP A 76 -0.58 21.03 -6.43
C ASP A 76 -0.24 19.64 -5.88
N VAL A 77 1.02 19.44 -5.51
CA VAL A 77 1.51 18.15 -4.98
C VAL A 77 1.54 18.17 -3.47
N VAL A 78 0.92 17.19 -2.85
CA VAL A 78 1.04 16.89 -1.43
C VAL A 78 1.92 15.65 -1.27
N ASN A 79 3.21 15.86 -1.04
CA ASN A 79 4.15 14.76 -0.77
C ASN A 79 4.08 14.37 0.70
N ILE A 80 3.64 13.15 0.97
CA ILE A 80 3.54 12.59 2.33
C ILE A 80 4.76 11.79 2.74
N GLY A 81 5.81 11.78 1.91
CA GLY A 81 7.11 11.17 2.22
C GLY A 81 7.08 9.65 2.24
N LEU A 82 7.78 9.08 3.23
CA LEU A 82 7.76 7.65 3.53
C LEU A 82 6.41 7.27 4.13
N ALA A 83 5.59 6.57 3.37
CA ALA A 83 4.23 6.21 3.76
C ALA A 83 3.87 4.80 3.27
N THR A 84 2.95 4.16 3.97
CA THR A 84 2.39 2.87 3.54
C THR A 84 1.40 3.07 2.39
N THR A 85 1.15 2.00 1.64
CA THR A 85 0.08 1.99 0.62
C THR A 85 -1.25 2.45 1.23
N PRO A 86 -1.77 1.85 2.34
CA PRO A 86 -3.03 2.30 2.92
C PRO A 86 -2.99 3.73 3.49
N THR A 87 -1.85 4.21 4.00
CA THR A 87 -1.73 5.62 4.41
C THR A 87 -1.91 6.56 3.22
N THR A 88 -1.34 6.22 2.07
CA THR A 88 -1.45 7.05 0.86
C THR A 88 -2.87 7.05 0.30
N GLU A 89 -3.55 5.90 0.31
CA GLU A 89 -4.96 5.78 -0.07
C GLU A 89 -5.87 6.66 0.80
N LEU A 90 -5.69 6.59 2.12
CA LEU A 90 -6.42 7.46 3.06
C LEU A 90 -6.09 8.94 2.88
N ALA A 91 -4.83 9.28 2.61
CA ALA A 91 -4.40 10.67 2.43
C ALA A 91 -5.08 11.33 1.23
N VAL A 92 -5.37 10.59 0.15
CA VAL A 92 -6.16 11.10 -0.99
C VAL A 92 -7.54 11.57 -0.52
N ASN A 93 -8.25 10.74 0.24
CA ASN A 93 -9.58 11.07 0.77
C ASN A 93 -9.52 12.23 1.77
N MET A 94 -8.61 12.15 2.74
CA MET A 94 -8.47 13.15 3.81
C MET A 94 -8.06 14.52 3.28
N SER A 95 -7.34 14.59 2.16
CA SER A 95 -6.93 15.83 1.50
C SER A 95 -7.96 16.35 0.50
N ASN A 96 -9.03 15.59 0.24
CA ASN A 96 -9.95 15.84 -0.87
C ASN A 96 -9.20 15.99 -2.20
N ALA A 97 -8.16 15.16 -2.43
CA ALA A 97 -7.34 15.23 -3.62
C ALA A 97 -8.03 14.61 -4.84
N ASP A 98 -7.62 15.05 -6.04
CA ASP A 98 -8.16 14.52 -7.30
C ASP A 98 -7.63 13.12 -7.61
N GLY A 99 -6.53 12.73 -6.97
CA GLY A 99 -5.94 11.42 -7.10
C GLY A 99 -4.66 11.26 -6.28
N GLY A 100 -3.94 10.16 -6.51
CA GLY A 100 -2.68 9.90 -5.82
C GLY A 100 -1.77 8.95 -6.60
N ILE A 101 -0.48 9.01 -6.28
CA ILE A 101 0.53 8.08 -6.77
C ILE A 101 1.27 7.47 -5.59
N ILE A 102 1.30 6.14 -5.53
CA ILE A 102 2.14 5.40 -4.58
C ILE A 102 3.37 4.89 -5.33
N ILE A 103 4.54 5.26 -4.86
CA ILE A 103 5.81 4.84 -5.45
C ILE A 103 6.33 3.64 -4.68
N THR A 104 6.00 2.45 -5.17
CA THR A 104 6.35 1.16 -4.56
C THR A 104 6.16 0.02 -5.55
N ALA A 105 7.01 -0.97 -5.49
CA ALA A 105 6.82 -2.24 -6.18
C ALA A 105 6.43 -3.38 -5.22
N SER A 106 5.85 -3.05 -4.05
CA SER A 106 5.41 -3.99 -3.03
C SER A 106 6.48 -5.06 -2.73
N HIS A 107 6.16 -6.33 -2.85
CA HIS A 107 7.05 -7.49 -2.58
C HIS A 107 8.07 -7.79 -3.69
N ASN A 108 8.15 -7.00 -4.77
CA ASN A 108 9.20 -7.20 -5.76
C ASN A 108 10.60 -6.89 -5.18
N PRO A 109 11.69 -7.53 -5.66
CA PRO A 109 13.04 -7.28 -5.20
C PRO A 109 13.47 -5.81 -5.29
N ARG A 110 14.53 -5.44 -4.57
CA ARG A 110 14.94 -4.04 -4.35
C ARG A 110 15.24 -3.23 -5.61
N GLN A 111 15.62 -3.88 -6.73
CA GLN A 111 15.89 -3.23 -8.01
C GLN A 111 14.63 -2.81 -8.76
N TRP A 112 13.46 -3.23 -8.32
CA TRP A 112 12.17 -2.84 -8.88
C TRP A 112 11.63 -1.57 -8.23
N ASN A 113 10.86 -0.79 -9.00
CA ASN A 113 9.94 0.21 -8.47
C ASN A 113 8.71 0.31 -9.36
N ALA A 114 7.69 1.04 -8.92
CA ALA A 114 6.48 1.23 -9.69
C ALA A 114 5.78 2.55 -9.34
N LEU A 115 4.88 2.95 -10.24
CA LEU A 115 3.86 3.97 -10.03
C LEU A 115 2.51 3.27 -9.89
N LYS A 116 1.97 3.17 -8.69
CA LYS A 116 0.60 2.69 -8.43
C LYS A 116 -0.33 3.92 -8.46
N LEU A 117 -1.36 3.90 -9.29
CA LEU A 117 -2.19 5.05 -9.62
C LEU A 117 -3.55 4.96 -8.91
N LEU A 118 -3.93 6.01 -8.19
CA LEU A 118 -5.18 6.10 -7.43
C LEU A 118 -6.16 7.11 -8.05
N ASN A 119 -7.45 6.83 -7.91
CA ASN A 119 -8.52 7.79 -8.21
C ASN A 119 -8.75 8.77 -7.04
N ASN A 120 -9.71 9.68 -7.17
CA ASN A 120 -10.09 10.66 -6.15
C ASN A 120 -10.74 10.07 -4.90
N LYS A 121 -10.97 8.75 -4.87
CA LYS A 121 -11.45 8.01 -3.69
C LYS A 121 -10.33 7.25 -2.97
N GLY A 122 -9.07 7.43 -3.38
CA GLY A 122 -7.95 6.68 -2.87
C GLY A 122 -7.94 5.21 -3.30
N GLU A 123 -8.69 4.84 -4.35
CA GLU A 123 -8.76 3.47 -4.86
C GLU A 123 -7.85 3.31 -6.08
N PHE A 124 -7.28 2.13 -6.27
CA PHE A 124 -6.55 1.82 -7.51
C PHE A 124 -7.45 2.01 -8.73
N LEU A 125 -6.86 2.50 -9.81
CA LEU A 125 -7.58 2.63 -11.07
C LEU A 125 -8.12 1.26 -11.52
N ASN A 126 -9.36 1.25 -12.00
CA ASN A 126 -9.94 0.05 -12.62
C ASN A 126 -9.38 -0.18 -14.03
N LYS A 127 -9.80 -1.29 -14.67
CA LYS A 127 -9.29 -1.67 -15.98
C LYS A 127 -9.54 -0.62 -17.07
N ALA A 128 -10.70 0.00 -17.07
CA ALA A 128 -11.04 1.00 -18.09
C ALA A 128 -10.15 2.24 -17.94
N ALA A 129 -10.02 2.76 -16.72
CA ALA A 129 -9.17 3.89 -16.37
C ALA A 129 -7.68 3.62 -16.66
N GLY A 130 -7.17 2.45 -16.27
CA GLY A 130 -5.79 2.06 -16.57
C GLY A 130 -5.49 1.99 -18.07
N ASN A 131 -6.41 1.43 -18.86
CA ASN A 131 -6.27 1.39 -20.31
C ASN A 131 -6.29 2.79 -20.94
N GLU A 132 -7.10 3.71 -20.43
CA GLU A 132 -7.13 5.10 -20.89
C GLU A 132 -5.82 5.82 -20.60
N VAL A 133 -5.25 5.64 -19.41
CA VAL A 133 -3.91 6.17 -19.07
C VAL A 133 -2.85 5.64 -20.04
N LEU A 134 -2.88 4.35 -20.38
CA LEU A 134 -1.94 3.77 -21.34
C LEU A 134 -2.13 4.34 -22.75
N ALA A 135 -3.38 4.53 -23.21
CA ALA A 135 -3.67 5.13 -24.49
C ALA A 135 -3.19 6.59 -24.59
N ILE A 136 -3.37 7.38 -23.51
CA ILE A 136 -2.83 8.74 -23.41
C ILE A 136 -1.30 8.73 -23.45
N ALA A 137 -0.66 7.78 -22.75
CA ALA A 137 0.79 7.64 -22.78
C ALA A 137 1.31 7.28 -24.18
N ASP A 138 0.60 6.43 -24.92
CA ASP A 138 1.02 6.00 -26.26
C ASP A 138 0.80 7.10 -27.31
N SER A 139 -0.27 7.90 -27.18
CA SER A 139 -0.52 9.04 -28.08
C SER A 139 0.31 10.28 -27.79
N GLU A 140 0.89 10.36 -26.58
CA GLU A 140 1.61 11.55 -26.08
C GLU A 140 0.80 12.86 -26.19
N ASP A 141 -0.52 12.75 -26.09
CA ASP A 141 -1.46 13.88 -26.07
C ASP A 141 -1.36 14.62 -24.72
N PHE A 142 -0.28 15.35 -24.57
CA PHE A 142 0.13 16.05 -23.34
C PHE A 142 0.00 17.56 -23.49
N ASP A 143 -0.53 18.21 -22.45
CA ASP A 143 -0.65 19.64 -22.37
C ASP A 143 -0.13 20.10 -20.99
N TYR A 144 1.02 20.76 -20.97
CA TYR A 144 1.68 21.23 -19.76
C TYR A 144 1.20 22.64 -19.38
N ALA A 145 1.27 22.95 -18.10
CA ALA A 145 0.96 24.28 -17.59
C ALA A 145 1.99 25.31 -18.04
N ASP A 146 1.52 26.54 -18.31
CA ASP A 146 2.40 27.68 -18.47
C ASP A 146 2.97 28.15 -17.11
N VAL A 147 3.86 29.15 -17.13
CA VAL A 147 4.57 29.62 -15.93
C VAL A 147 3.65 30.14 -14.82
N ASP A 148 2.49 30.66 -15.17
CA ASP A 148 1.52 31.22 -14.21
C ASP A 148 0.64 30.15 -13.58
N HIS A 149 0.61 28.93 -14.15
CA HIS A 149 -0.22 27.81 -13.75
C HIS A 149 0.57 26.59 -13.25
N VAL A 150 1.89 26.71 -13.04
CA VAL A 150 2.70 25.66 -12.42
C VAL A 150 2.18 25.38 -11.01
N GLY A 151 1.96 24.09 -10.70
CA GLY A 151 1.47 23.66 -9.39
C GLY A 151 2.47 23.87 -8.25
N LYS A 152 1.97 23.85 -7.02
CA LYS A 152 2.75 24.02 -5.80
C LYS A 152 3.20 22.68 -5.24
N TYR A 153 4.29 22.70 -4.47
CA TYR A 153 4.78 21.53 -3.73
C TYR A 153 4.64 21.78 -2.23
N THR A 154 4.07 20.78 -1.53
CA THR A 154 3.92 20.81 -0.07
C THR A 154 4.33 19.44 0.48
N GLU A 155 5.06 19.43 1.58
CA GLU A 155 5.32 18.22 2.38
C GLU A 155 4.37 18.18 3.59
N ASP A 156 3.73 17.02 3.80
CA ASP A 156 2.86 16.78 4.96
C ASP A 156 3.10 15.38 5.56
N ASN A 157 3.92 15.33 6.59
CA ASN A 157 4.26 14.09 7.29
C ASN A 157 3.23 13.69 8.39
N SER A 158 2.07 14.36 8.47
CA SER A 158 1.06 14.11 9.50
C SER A 158 0.16 12.90 9.21
N PHE A 159 0.21 12.35 7.99
CA PHE A 159 -0.74 11.32 7.56
C PHE A 159 -0.56 9.97 8.26
N ASP A 160 0.64 9.60 8.68
CA ASP A 160 0.84 8.42 9.53
C ASP A 160 0.01 8.51 10.81
N GLN A 161 0.06 9.67 11.48
CA GLN A 161 -0.68 9.89 12.72
C GLN A 161 -2.19 9.90 12.47
N LYS A 162 -2.65 10.57 11.40
CA LYS A 162 -4.07 10.58 11.01
C LYS A 162 -4.58 9.18 10.69
N HIS A 163 -3.77 8.35 10.02
CA HIS A 163 -4.11 6.96 9.73
C HIS A 163 -4.22 6.15 11.03
N ILE A 164 -3.22 6.22 11.90
CA ILE A 164 -3.23 5.53 13.20
C ILE A 164 -4.46 5.94 14.02
N ASP A 165 -4.73 7.23 14.13
CA ASP A 165 -5.90 7.74 14.88
C ASP A 165 -7.22 7.20 14.29
N SER A 166 -7.31 7.09 12.96
CA SER A 166 -8.47 6.51 12.29
C SER A 166 -8.63 5.01 12.60
N VAL A 167 -7.52 4.25 12.64
CA VAL A 167 -7.54 2.83 13.01
C VAL A 167 -7.97 2.64 14.46
N LEU A 168 -7.41 3.44 15.39
CA LEU A 168 -7.73 3.35 16.82
C LEU A 168 -9.17 3.79 17.13
N ALA A 169 -9.78 4.58 16.26
CA ALA A 169 -11.18 5.01 16.37
C ALA A 169 -12.20 3.98 15.83
N LEU A 170 -11.75 2.89 15.21
CA LEU A 170 -12.64 1.83 14.74
C LEU A 170 -13.37 1.18 15.93
N GLN A 171 -14.67 0.99 15.79
CA GLN A 171 -15.54 0.47 16.86
C GLN A 171 -15.09 -0.92 17.39
N LEU A 172 -14.46 -1.73 16.55
CA LEU A 172 -13.99 -3.08 16.91
C LEU A 172 -12.56 -3.11 17.41
N VAL A 173 -11.90 -1.95 17.57
CA VAL A 173 -10.55 -1.85 18.14
C VAL A 173 -10.66 -1.43 19.60
N ASP A 174 -10.57 -2.40 20.51
CA ASP A 174 -10.57 -2.15 21.94
C ASP A 174 -9.14 -1.88 22.44
N VAL A 175 -8.75 -0.61 22.40
CA VAL A 175 -7.41 -0.16 22.79
C VAL A 175 -7.09 -0.50 24.25
N GLU A 176 -8.05 -0.39 25.16
CA GLU A 176 -7.82 -0.67 26.58
C GLU A 176 -7.68 -2.17 26.85
N ALA A 177 -8.45 -3.02 26.17
CA ALA A 177 -8.27 -4.47 26.27
C ALA A 177 -6.88 -4.89 25.74
N ILE A 178 -6.42 -4.30 24.62
CA ILE A 178 -5.09 -4.58 24.07
C ILE A 178 -3.98 -4.16 25.07
N LYS A 179 -4.04 -2.95 25.64
CA LYS A 179 -3.10 -2.48 26.64
C LYS A 179 -3.03 -3.39 27.86
N ASN A 180 -4.19 -3.81 28.36
CA ASN A 180 -4.29 -4.66 29.56
C ASN A 180 -3.83 -6.09 29.30
N ALA A 181 -3.73 -6.54 28.06
CA ALA A 181 -3.21 -7.84 27.70
C ALA A 181 -1.68 -7.94 27.80
N HIS A 182 -0.98 -6.79 27.83
CA HIS A 182 0.49 -6.71 27.94
C HIS A 182 1.23 -7.56 26.90
N PHE A 183 0.76 -7.51 25.65
CA PHE A 183 1.37 -8.28 24.56
C PHE A 183 2.84 -7.88 24.33
N LYS A 184 3.65 -8.89 24.03
CA LYS A 184 5.03 -8.74 23.59
C LYS A 184 5.20 -9.38 22.21
N VAL A 185 5.57 -8.59 21.22
CA VAL A 185 5.64 -9.02 19.82
C VAL A 185 7.05 -8.85 19.23
N ALA A 186 7.40 -9.73 18.29
CA ALA A 186 8.51 -9.50 17.38
C ALA A 186 7.97 -8.94 16.08
N VAL A 187 8.65 -7.96 15.47
CA VAL A 187 8.21 -7.29 14.24
C VAL A 187 9.31 -7.34 13.20
N ASP A 188 8.99 -7.77 11.97
CA ASP A 188 9.88 -7.64 10.82
C ASP A 188 9.25 -6.73 9.77
N SER A 189 9.89 -5.60 9.51
CA SER A 189 9.45 -4.58 8.55
C SER A 189 10.38 -4.45 7.33
N ILE A 190 11.23 -5.45 7.09
CA ILE A 190 12.06 -5.59 5.87
C ILE A 190 12.91 -4.36 5.53
N ASN A 191 13.27 -3.53 6.51
CA ASN A 191 13.94 -2.24 6.33
C ASN A 191 13.16 -1.28 5.40
N SER A 192 11.84 -1.23 5.58
CA SER A 192 10.96 -0.33 4.83
C SER A 192 9.99 0.44 5.76
N VAL A 193 8.92 0.99 5.19
CA VAL A 193 8.04 1.94 5.89
C VAL A 193 7.26 1.35 7.06
N GLY A 194 7.19 0.02 7.19
CA GLY A 194 6.72 -0.63 8.41
C GLY A 194 7.49 -0.21 9.65
N GLY A 195 8.82 0.03 9.53
CA GLY A 195 9.67 0.56 10.59
C GLY A 195 9.36 2.01 10.99
N VAL A 196 8.60 2.74 10.19
CA VAL A 196 8.17 4.13 10.48
C VAL A 196 6.83 4.15 11.20
N ILE A 197 5.85 3.38 10.71
CA ILE A 197 4.46 3.47 11.19
C ILE A 197 4.17 2.52 12.35
N LEU A 198 4.69 1.27 12.32
CA LEU A 198 4.36 0.27 13.32
C LEU A 198 4.80 0.64 14.75
N PRO A 199 6.00 1.23 14.99
CA PRO A 199 6.34 1.70 16.34
C PRO A 199 5.31 2.67 16.88
N LYS A 200 4.87 3.64 16.09
CA LYS A 200 3.87 4.65 16.49
C LYS A 200 2.52 4.01 16.86
N LEU A 201 2.10 2.97 16.13
CA LEU A 201 0.87 2.23 16.39
C LEU A 201 1.00 1.37 17.65
N LEU A 202 2.08 0.58 17.77
CA LEU A 202 2.31 -0.32 18.89
C LEU A 202 2.48 0.42 20.21
N ASP A 203 3.17 1.58 20.21
CA ASP A 203 3.28 2.46 21.37
C ASP A 203 1.89 2.92 21.86
N LYS A 204 1.00 3.31 20.94
CA LYS A 204 -0.36 3.72 21.29
C LYS A 204 -1.21 2.57 21.84
N LEU A 205 -0.93 1.36 21.38
CA LEU A 205 -1.57 0.13 21.87
C LEU A 205 -0.95 -0.42 23.15
N GLY A 206 0.15 0.17 23.64
CA GLY A 206 0.85 -0.30 24.85
C GLY A 206 1.49 -1.68 24.69
N VAL A 207 1.83 -2.06 23.46
CA VAL A 207 2.43 -3.36 23.12
C VAL A 207 3.95 -3.27 23.21
N GLU A 208 4.59 -4.22 23.94
CA GLU A 208 6.05 -4.36 23.95
C GLU A 208 6.51 -5.00 22.65
N TYR A 209 7.54 -4.46 22.02
CA TYR A 209 8.00 -4.98 20.71
C TYR A 209 9.51 -5.02 20.57
N THR A 210 9.97 -5.97 19.74
CA THR A 210 11.36 -6.05 19.27
C THR A 210 11.34 -6.02 17.74
N PHE A 211 12.03 -5.06 17.13
CA PHE A 211 12.16 -4.96 15.68
C PHE A 211 13.33 -5.78 15.15
N LEU A 212 13.06 -6.56 14.12
CA LEU A 212 14.02 -7.02 13.13
C LEU A 212 13.85 -6.15 11.89
N ASN A 213 14.97 -5.75 11.27
CA ASN A 213 14.94 -5.02 10.00
C ASN A 213 14.02 -3.77 10.04
N GLY A 214 14.16 -2.96 11.09
CA GLY A 214 13.29 -1.80 11.36
C GLY A 214 13.76 -0.48 10.74
N GLU A 215 14.91 -0.44 10.06
CA GLU A 215 15.43 0.79 9.46
C GLU A 215 14.82 1.02 8.08
N ALA A 216 14.12 2.15 7.89
CA ALA A 216 13.49 2.48 6.61
C ALA A 216 14.52 2.98 5.56
N ASN A 217 15.55 2.18 5.28
CA ASN A 217 16.66 2.52 4.37
C ASN A 217 16.59 1.83 3.00
N GLY A 218 15.61 0.94 2.78
CA GLY A 218 15.38 0.22 1.53
C GLY A 218 16.37 -0.89 1.21
N ASN A 219 17.31 -1.18 2.13
CA ASN A 219 18.19 -2.34 2.03
C ASN A 219 17.46 -3.56 2.60
N PHE A 220 16.61 -4.18 1.79
CA PHE A 220 15.83 -5.34 2.19
C PHE A 220 16.72 -6.46 2.70
N ALA A 221 16.51 -6.88 3.96
CA ALA A 221 17.35 -7.86 4.63
C ALA A 221 17.15 -9.28 4.09
N HIS A 222 15.98 -9.56 3.51
CA HIS A 222 15.64 -10.82 2.85
C HIS A 222 14.74 -10.54 1.64
N ASN A 223 14.28 -11.59 0.96
CA ASN A 223 13.27 -11.43 -0.10
C ASN A 223 11.99 -10.83 0.51
N PRO A 224 11.45 -9.74 -0.04
CA PRO A 224 10.36 -8.99 0.58
C PRO A 224 9.00 -9.69 0.54
N GLU A 225 8.87 -10.82 -0.15
CA GLU A 225 7.63 -11.59 -0.11
C GLU A 225 7.53 -12.36 1.22
N PRO A 226 6.45 -12.19 2.02
CA PRO A 226 6.34 -12.73 3.38
C PRO A 226 5.99 -14.23 3.38
N LEU A 227 6.88 -15.06 2.80
CA LEU A 227 6.77 -16.53 2.79
C LEU A 227 7.69 -17.13 3.85
N ALA A 228 7.33 -18.26 4.42
CA ALA A 228 8.09 -18.95 5.47
C ALA A 228 9.60 -19.09 5.17
N LYS A 229 9.96 -19.41 3.92
CA LYS A 229 11.37 -19.53 3.49
C LYS A 229 12.18 -18.23 3.62
N ASN A 230 11.51 -17.08 3.63
CA ASN A 230 12.12 -15.76 3.71
C ASN A 230 12.12 -15.22 5.15
N LEU A 231 11.37 -15.84 6.08
CA LEU A 231 11.08 -15.33 7.42
C LEU A 231 11.76 -16.14 8.54
N THR A 232 12.76 -16.95 8.20
CA THR A 232 13.45 -17.82 9.18
C THR A 232 14.01 -17.05 10.38
N GLY A 233 14.50 -15.82 10.19
CA GLY A 233 15.07 -15.01 11.27
C GLY A 233 14.07 -14.68 12.38
N ILE A 234 12.86 -14.23 12.04
CA ILE A 234 11.81 -13.93 13.01
C ILE A 234 11.20 -15.21 13.59
N MET A 235 11.01 -16.26 12.76
CA MET A 235 10.53 -17.56 13.22
C MET A 235 11.46 -18.16 14.27
N ASP A 236 12.77 -18.15 14.02
CA ASP A 236 13.80 -18.63 14.95
C ASP A 236 13.88 -17.78 16.23
N LEU A 237 13.64 -16.47 16.13
CA LEU A 237 13.59 -15.58 17.28
C LEU A 237 12.42 -15.96 18.21
N ILE A 238 11.23 -16.11 17.66
CA ILE A 238 10.03 -16.41 18.42
C ILE A 238 10.09 -17.83 19.01
N ALA A 239 10.59 -18.80 18.26
CA ALA A 239 10.76 -20.18 18.73
C ALA A 239 11.65 -20.33 19.98
N LYS A 240 12.50 -19.34 20.26
CA LYS A 240 13.28 -19.26 21.53
C LYS A 240 12.44 -18.89 22.74
N GLY A 241 11.20 -18.45 22.53
CA GLY A 241 10.26 -18.05 23.55
C GLY A 241 10.36 -16.56 23.95
N GLY A 242 9.36 -16.12 24.71
CA GLY A 242 9.29 -14.75 25.22
C GLY A 242 8.54 -13.75 24.33
N TYR A 243 7.84 -14.22 23.32
CA TYR A 243 6.96 -13.43 22.48
C TYR A 243 5.60 -14.14 22.34
N ASP A 244 4.53 -13.34 22.32
CA ASP A 244 3.17 -13.84 22.11
C ASP A 244 2.91 -14.11 20.63
N MET A 245 3.51 -13.32 19.73
CA MET A 245 3.40 -13.48 18.29
C MET A 245 4.46 -12.68 17.52
N GLY A 246 4.58 -12.98 16.24
CA GLY A 246 5.33 -12.20 15.27
C GLY A 246 4.43 -11.49 14.27
N ILE A 247 4.82 -10.27 13.92
CA ILE A 247 4.16 -9.42 12.93
C ILE A 247 5.15 -9.18 11.81
N VAL A 248 4.80 -9.56 10.59
CA VAL A 248 5.65 -9.36 9.41
C VAL A 248 4.87 -8.58 8.38
N VAL A 249 5.47 -7.51 7.85
CA VAL A 249 4.88 -6.70 6.79
C VAL A 249 5.82 -6.62 5.59
N ASP A 250 5.25 -6.43 4.39
CA ASP A 250 6.01 -6.18 3.17
C ASP A 250 6.43 -4.70 3.05
N PRO A 251 7.23 -4.31 2.03
CA PRO A 251 7.80 -2.98 1.95
C PRO A 251 6.84 -1.80 2.01
N ASP A 252 5.61 -1.94 1.52
CA ASP A 252 4.59 -0.89 1.51
C ASP A 252 3.40 -1.17 2.44
N VAL A 253 3.53 -2.23 3.27
CA VAL A 253 2.60 -2.56 4.37
C VAL A 253 1.16 -2.79 3.90
N ASP A 254 0.99 -3.32 2.68
CA ASP A 254 -0.31 -3.79 2.20
C ASP A 254 -0.51 -5.31 2.42
N ARG A 255 0.54 -6.00 2.88
CA ARG A 255 0.54 -7.42 3.26
C ARG A 255 0.96 -7.60 4.71
N LEU A 256 0.33 -8.57 5.36
CA LEU A 256 0.56 -8.93 6.75
C LEU A 256 0.63 -10.46 6.89
N ALA A 257 1.67 -10.95 7.54
CA ALA A 257 1.77 -12.33 7.98
C ALA A 257 2.03 -12.39 9.48
N PHE A 258 1.43 -13.38 10.15
CA PHE A 258 1.66 -13.65 11.56
C PHE A 258 2.51 -14.89 11.77
N ILE A 259 3.35 -14.86 12.81
CA ILE A 259 4.08 -15.99 13.33
C ILE A 259 3.49 -16.32 14.71
N CYS A 260 3.12 -17.58 14.93
CA CYS A 260 2.62 -18.06 16.21
C CYS A 260 3.73 -18.10 17.27
N GLU A 261 3.36 -18.21 18.53
CA GLU A 261 4.25 -18.29 19.70
C GLU A 261 5.24 -19.46 19.67
N ASP A 262 4.96 -20.51 18.86
CA ASP A 262 5.84 -21.64 18.63
C ASP A 262 6.83 -21.44 17.47
N GLY A 263 6.87 -20.25 16.88
CA GLY A 263 7.73 -19.89 15.75
C GLY A 263 7.24 -20.36 14.38
N LYS A 264 6.01 -20.89 14.27
CA LYS A 264 5.44 -21.31 13.00
C LYS A 264 4.58 -20.22 12.37
N MET A 265 4.47 -20.24 11.04
CA MET A 265 3.54 -19.37 10.32
C MET A 265 2.10 -19.65 10.75
N PHE A 266 1.33 -18.61 11.06
CA PHE A 266 -0.11 -18.71 11.27
C PHE A 266 -0.85 -19.13 9.98
N GLY A 267 -0.28 -18.77 8.85
CA GLY A 267 -0.81 -19.05 7.52
C GLY A 267 -1.30 -17.77 6.84
N GLU A 268 -0.78 -17.50 5.64
CA GLU A 268 -1.01 -16.26 4.89
C GLU A 268 -2.51 -15.95 4.72
N GLU A 269 -3.29 -16.97 4.42
CA GLU A 269 -4.72 -16.85 4.14
C GLU A 269 -5.57 -16.70 5.41
N TYR A 270 -5.08 -17.20 6.55
CA TYR A 270 -5.84 -17.19 7.80
C TYR A 270 -5.91 -15.84 8.49
N THR A 271 -5.01 -14.90 8.16
CA THR A 271 -5.12 -13.51 8.64
C THR A 271 -6.46 -12.90 8.25
N LEU A 272 -6.82 -12.99 6.97
CA LEU A 272 -8.12 -12.52 6.46
C LEU A 272 -9.29 -13.26 7.13
N VAL A 273 -9.19 -14.57 7.28
CA VAL A 273 -10.25 -15.42 7.86
C VAL A 273 -10.52 -15.05 9.31
N SER A 274 -9.45 -14.86 10.12
CA SER A 274 -9.58 -14.50 11.53
C SER A 274 -10.18 -13.11 11.73
N VAL A 275 -9.76 -12.13 10.91
CA VAL A 275 -10.35 -10.79 10.94
C VAL A 275 -11.82 -10.85 10.54
N ALA A 276 -12.16 -11.63 9.51
CA ALA A 276 -13.54 -11.78 9.06
C ALA A 276 -14.41 -12.48 10.14
N ASP A 277 -13.92 -13.53 10.79
CA ASP A 277 -14.65 -14.21 11.87
C ASP A 277 -14.95 -13.24 13.03
N TYR A 278 -13.96 -12.43 13.42
CA TYR A 278 -14.13 -11.41 14.45
C TYR A 278 -15.15 -10.34 14.04
N VAL A 279 -15.02 -9.76 12.85
CA VAL A 279 -15.93 -8.72 12.36
C VAL A 279 -17.36 -9.25 12.24
N LEU A 280 -17.54 -10.43 11.63
CA LEU A 280 -18.85 -11.04 11.41
C LEU A 280 -19.53 -11.47 12.71
N SER A 281 -18.77 -11.79 13.76
CA SER A 281 -19.33 -12.09 15.08
C SER A 281 -19.99 -10.88 15.75
N HIS A 282 -19.61 -9.65 15.36
CA HIS A 282 -20.16 -8.39 15.86
C HIS A 282 -21.15 -7.76 14.89
N THR A 283 -20.86 -7.83 13.61
CA THR A 283 -21.68 -7.23 12.56
C THR A 283 -21.86 -8.23 11.43
N PRO A 284 -22.95 -9.01 11.42
CA PRO A 284 -23.24 -9.95 10.34
C PRO A 284 -23.26 -9.26 8.97
N GLY A 285 -22.70 -9.93 7.96
CA GLY A 285 -22.63 -9.35 6.61
C GLY A 285 -22.13 -10.37 5.57
N ASN A 286 -21.98 -9.89 4.34
CA ASN A 286 -21.48 -10.67 3.23
C ASN A 286 -19.97 -10.46 3.05
N THR A 287 -19.28 -11.44 2.48
CA THR A 287 -17.85 -11.31 2.17
C THR A 287 -17.53 -11.56 0.71
N VAL A 288 -16.45 -10.94 0.27
CA VAL A 288 -15.89 -11.13 -1.07
C VAL A 288 -14.39 -11.40 -0.94
N SER A 289 -13.88 -12.42 -1.62
CA SER A 289 -12.44 -12.59 -1.83
C SER A 289 -12.11 -12.87 -3.28
N ASN A 290 -10.83 -12.92 -3.62
CA ASN A 290 -10.42 -13.36 -4.95
C ASN A 290 -10.37 -14.90 -5.03
N LEU A 291 -10.29 -15.42 -6.27
CA LEU A 291 -10.30 -16.88 -6.51
C LEU A 291 -9.04 -17.61 -6.04
N SER A 292 -7.97 -16.90 -5.68
CA SER A 292 -6.76 -17.50 -5.11
C SER A 292 -6.80 -17.62 -3.58
N SER A 293 -7.80 -17.03 -2.92
CA SER A 293 -7.95 -17.08 -1.48
C SER A 293 -8.52 -18.41 -0.99
N THR A 294 -8.26 -18.75 0.27
CA THR A 294 -8.77 -19.96 0.92
C THR A 294 -10.30 -20.00 0.96
N ARG A 295 -10.84 -21.22 0.90
CA ARG A 295 -12.29 -21.46 1.11
C ARG A 295 -12.74 -21.19 2.54
N ALA A 296 -11.82 -21.12 3.51
CA ALA A 296 -12.15 -20.89 4.92
C ALA A 296 -12.93 -19.57 5.14
N LEU A 297 -12.69 -18.54 4.31
CA LEU A 297 -13.47 -17.30 4.38
C LEU A 297 -14.96 -17.55 4.07
N ARG A 298 -15.26 -18.40 3.06
CA ARG A 298 -16.64 -18.78 2.76
C ARG A 298 -17.27 -19.50 3.95
N ASP A 299 -16.56 -20.49 4.51
CA ASP A 299 -17.09 -21.33 5.58
C ASP A 299 -17.37 -20.47 6.84
N VAL A 300 -16.52 -19.50 7.15
CA VAL A 300 -16.73 -18.53 8.24
C VAL A 300 -17.91 -17.61 7.93
N THR A 301 -18.04 -17.13 6.70
CA THR A 301 -19.16 -16.25 6.30
C THR A 301 -20.50 -16.98 6.46
N GLU A 302 -20.59 -18.20 5.96
CA GLU A 302 -21.79 -19.04 6.08
C GLU A 302 -22.11 -19.37 7.54
N LYS A 303 -21.09 -19.64 8.39
CA LYS A 303 -21.24 -19.83 9.85
C LYS A 303 -21.94 -18.66 10.53
N HIS A 304 -21.66 -17.42 10.08
CA HIS A 304 -22.28 -16.19 10.59
C HIS A 304 -23.55 -15.79 9.82
N GLY A 305 -24.07 -16.63 8.94
CA GLY A 305 -25.33 -16.40 8.22
C GLY A 305 -25.21 -15.44 7.03
N GLY A 306 -23.99 -15.09 6.62
CA GLY A 306 -23.73 -14.22 5.46
C GLY A 306 -23.58 -15.01 4.15
N ALA A 307 -23.58 -14.28 3.03
CA ALA A 307 -23.31 -14.82 1.69
C ALA A 307 -21.87 -14.50 1.26
N TYR A 308 -21.18 -15.52 0.74
CA TYR A 308 -19.85 -15.39 0.18
C TYR A 308 -19.88 -15.26 -1.33
N SER A 309 -19.00 -14.39 -1.88
CA SER A 309 -18.78 -14.27 -3.31
C SER A 309 -17.28 -14.29 -3.65
N ALA A 310 -16.93 -14.91 -4.77
CA ALA A 310 -15.58 -14.88 -5.31
C ALA A 310 -15.46 -13.91 -6.49
N ALA A 311 -14.37 -13.17 -6.57
CA ALA A 311 -14.01 -12.29 -7.69
C ALA A 311 -12.75 -12.82 -8.40
N ALA A 312 -12.51 -12.39 -9.64
CA ALA A 312 -11.25 -12.66 -10.30
C ALA A 312 -10.07 -12.07 -9.50
N VAL A 313 -8.88 -12.66 -9.67
CA VAL A 313 -7.66 -12.18 -9.00
C VAL A 313 -7.37 -10.73 -9.36
N GLY A 314 -7.03 -9.92 -8.37
CA GLY A 314 -6.74 -8.48 -8.46
C GLY A 314 -7.66 -7.66 -7.56
N GLY A 315 -7.09 -6.75 -6.76
CA GLY A 315 -7.81 -5.95 -5.76
C GLY A 315 -8.97 -5.14 -6.36
N GLY A 316 -8.77 -4.53 -7.54
CA GLY A 316 -9.83 -3.79 -8.24
C GLY A 316 -11.06 -4.64 -8.59
N ASN A 317 -10.89 -5.95 -8.87
CA ASN A 317 -12.01 -6.86 -9.14
C ASN A 317 -12.81 -7.16 -7.86
N VAL A 318 -12.11 -7.34 -6.73
CA VAL A 318 -12.74 -7.52 -5.42
C VAL A 318 -13.52 -6.28 -5.03
N THR A 319 -12.89 -5.10 -5.10
CA THR A 319 -13.54 -3.81 -4.78
C THR A 319 -14.77 -3.55 -5.64
N THR A 320 -14.72 -3.85 -6.93
CA THR A 320 -15.88 -3.72 -7.84
C THR A 320 -17.03 -4.63 -7.42
N LYS A 321 -16.72 -5.84 -6.89
CA LYS A 321 -17.76 -6.79 -6.50
C LYS A 321 -18.35 -6.52 -5.11
N ILE A 322 -17.62 -5.81 -4.25
CA ILE A 322 -18.11 -5.36 -2.94
C ILE A 322 -19.14 -4.23 -3.09
N LYS A 323 -18.98 -3.37 -4.09
CA LYS A 323 -19.91 -2.28 -4.44
C LYS A 323 -21.15 -2.81 -5.17
#